data_9b71c8b498532235e1e579acefda25a7
#
_entry.id   9b71c8b498532235e1e579acefda25a7
#
_cell.length_a   1.000
_cell.length_b   1.000
_cell.length_c   1.000
_cell.angle_alpha   90.00
_cell.angle_beta   90.00
_cell.angle_gamma   90.00
#
_symmetry.space_group_name_H-M   'P 1'
#
loop_
_entity.id
_entity.type
_entity.pdbx_description
1 polymer ?
#
loop_
_entity_poly.entity_id
_entity_poly.type
_entity_poly.pdbx_seq_one_letter_code
_entity_poly.pdbx_strand_id
1 'polypeptide(L)'
;SRFWNMFLKDRGYINQDEPFQKLINQGMILGYSAFIAESYHEDNKITPIYISQDLLALSNVESDWIEKKDSFYKNEGLDDKTISGIKFRYLHVDISLLKNESSLDIEKFKQWRSEFNNAFIVTNDKGELKVLREVEKMSKSKYNVVNPDDIAEEYGADCLRLYEMFLGPLEQSKPWNTQGLSGVYGFLKKFYNLYFDGDNF
;
A
#
# COMPACT_ATOMS: atom_id res chain seq x y z
N SER A 1 6.72 -24.17 -23.27
CA SER A 1 8.10 -24.56 -23.64
C SER A 1 8.25 -26.08 -23.81
N ARG A 2 7.82 -26.94 -22.89
CA ARG A 2 7.97 -28.40 -22.97
C ARG A 2 7.39 -29.00 -24.25
N PHE A 3 6.18 -28.65 -24.64
CA PHE A 3 5.56 -29.13 -25.86
C PHE A 3 6.44 -28.89 -27.08
N TRP A 4 6.92 -27.66 -27.26
CA TRP A 4 7.80 -27.31 -28.37
C TRP A 4 9.15 -28.01 -28.31
N ASN A 5 9.71 -28.17 -27.10
CA ASN A 5 10.97 -28.90 -26.94
C ASN A 5 10.81 -30.38 -27.38
N MET A 6 9.78 -31.06 -26.92
CA MET A 6 9.49 -32.45 -27.32
C MET A 6 9.24 -32.54 -28.82
N PHE A 7 8.43 -31.67 -29.41
CA PHE A 7 8.19 -31.63 -30.85
C PHE A 7 9.46 -31.47 -31.67
N LEU A 8 10.31 -30.51 -31.29
CA LEU A 8 11.58 -30.28 -31.98
C LEU A 8 12.55 -31.45 -31.84
N LYS A 9 12.55 -32.12 -30.67
CA LYS A 9 13.33 -33.32 -30.46
C LYS A 9 12.81 -34.49 -31.34
N ASP A 10 11.51 -34.74 -31.36
CA ASP A 10 10.90 -35.77 -32.18
C ASP A 10 11.16 -35.56 -33.68
N ARG A 11 11.30 -34.30 -34.09
CA ARG A 11 11.67 -33.91 -35.47
C ARG A 11 13.18 -33.92 -35.74
N GLY A 12 14.02 -34.22 -34.73
CA GLY A 12 15.46 -34.31 -34.83
C GLY A 12 16.21 -32.96 -34.91
N TYR A 13 15.54 -31.86 -34.56
CA TYR A 13 16.19 -30.53 -34.58
C TYR A 13 16.99 -30.25 -33.30
N ILE A 14 16.67 -30.88 -32.19
CA ILE A 14 17.41 -30.78 -30.93
C ILE A 14 17.55 -32.14 -30.27
N ASN A 15 18.54 -32.32 -29.38
CA ASN A 15 18.80 -33.58 -28.69
C ASN A 15 18.40 -33.58 -27.20
N GLN A 16 18.03 -32.41 -26.63
CA GLN A 16 17.71 -32.30 -25.22
C GLN A 16 16.27 -32.74 -24.94
N ASP A 17 16.10 -33.53 -23.85
CA ASP A 17 14.80 -33.94 -23.35
C ASP A 17 14.06 -32.81 -22.64
N GLU A 18 14.79 -32.02 -21.87
CA GLU A 18 14.25 -30.91 -21.09
C GLU A 18 14.83 -29.56 -21.56
N PRO A 19 13.97 -28.54 -21.74
CA PRO A 19 14.42 -27.22 -22.22
C PRO A 19 15.24 -26.45 -21.18
N PHE A 20 15.09 -26.79 -19.89
CA PHE A 20 15.72 -26.10 -18.76
C PHE A 20 16.23 -27.08 -17.71
N GLN A 21 17.39 -26.76 -17.14
CA GLN A 21 17.96 -27.55 -16.05
C GLN A 21 17.51 -27.09 -14.67
N LYS A 22 17.12 -25.82 -14.55
CA LYS A 22 16.69 -25.21 -13.29
C LYS A 22 15.56 -24.22 -13.50
N LEU A 23 14.53 -24.29 -12.66
CA LEU A 23 13.49 -23.29 -12.54
C LEU A 23 13.81 -22.40 -11.34
N ILE A 24 13.90 -21.09 -11.58
CA ILE A 24 14.03 -20.08 -10.53
C ILE A 24 12.71 -19.32 -10.45
N ASN A 25 11.98 -19.51 -9.35
CA ASN A 25 10.76 -18.78 -9.09
C ASN A 25 11.13 -17.41 -8.51
N GLN A 26 10.76 -16.36 -9.22
CA GLN A 26 10.97 -14.99 -8.74
C GLN A 26 10.07 -14.70 -7.53
N GLY A 27 10.61 -14.01 -6.53
CA GLY A 27 9.83 -13.38 -5.49
C GLY A 27 8.96 -12.24 -6.03
N MET A 28 7.98 -11.84 -5.25
CA MET A 28 7.11 -10.72 -5.61
C MET A 28 7.62 -9.42 -5.01
N ILE A 29 7.42 -8.33 -5.73
CA ILE A 29 7.51 -6.99 -5.14
C ILE A 29 6.19 -6.74 -4.41
N LEU A 30 6.29 -6.43 -3.12
CA LEU A 30 5.17 -6.19 -2.22
C LEU A 30 4.98 -4.68 -2.03
N GLY A 31 3.74 -4.26 -1.78
CA GLY A 31 3.40 -2.88 -1.45
C GLY A 31 3.09 -2.72 0.03
N TYR A 32 3.19 -1.50 0.53
CA TYR A 32 2.66 -1.12 1.83
C TYR A 32 1.21 -0.66 1.66
N SER A 33 0.25 -1.46 2.12
CA SER A 33 -1.15 -1.06 2.21
C SER A 33 -1.37 -0.10 3.36
N ALA A 34 -2.37 0.75 3.22
CA ALA A 34 -2.85 1.63 4.27
C ALA A 34 -4.29 1.29 4.62
N PHE A 35 -4.61 1.24 5.92
CA PHE A 35 -5.93 0.90 6.41
C PHE A 35 -6.42 1.96 7.38
N ILE A 36 -7.68 2.36 7.20
CA ILE A 36 -8.41 3.18 8.16
C ILE A 36 -9.42 2.30 8.91
N ALA A 37 -9.60 2.57 10.19
CA ALA A 37 -10.62 1.91 10.96
C ALA A 37 -11.98 2.59 10.76
N GLU A 38 -12.97 1.78 10.39
CA GLU A 38 -14.36 2.17 10.13
C GLU A 38 -15.28 1.46 11.11
N SER A 39 -16.19 2.20 11.74
CA SER A 39 -17.21 1.62 12.60
C SER A 39 -18.31 0.95 11.78
N TYR A 40 -18.84 -0.15 12.28
CA TYR A 40 -20.01 -0.83 11.70
C TYR A 40 -20.84 -1.53 12.78
N HIS A 41 -22.09 -1.84 12.45
CA HIS A 41 -22.97 -2.68 13.26
C HIS A 41 -23.53 -3.82 12.41
N GLU A 42 -23.59 -5.04 12.95
CA GLU A 42 -23.98 -6.22 12.17
C GLU A 42 -25.44 -6.18 11.72
N ASP A 43 -26.34 -5.77 12.64
CA ASP A 43 -27.79 -5.81 12.41
C ASP A 43 -28.39 -4.46 12.01
N ASN A 44 -27.65 -3.36 12.17
CA ASN A 44 -28.15 -2.02 11.92
C ASN A 44 -27.26 -1.27 10.92
N LYS A 45 -27.90 -0.57 9.99
CA LYS A 45 -27.19 0.37 9.14
C LYS A 45 -26.93 1.64 9.95
N ILE A 46 -25.66 1.93 10.20
CA ILE A 46 -25.22 3.12 10.92
C ILE A 46 -24.42 4.03 10.00
N THR A 47 -24.34 5.32 10.34
CA THR A 47 -23.39 6.25 9.72
C THR A 47 -21.99 5.91 10.20
N PRO A 48 -21.04 5.56 9.33
CA PRO A 48 -19.72 5.13 9.80
C PRO A 48 -18.92 6.28 10.39
N ILE A 49 -18.20 5.98 11.47
CA ILE A 49 -17.14 6.83 12.04
C ILE A 49 -15.79 6.26 11.58
N TYR A 50 -14.88 7.15 11.17
CA TYR A 50 -13.50 6.81 10.86
C TYR A 50 -12.58 7.30 11.97
N ILE A 51 -11.77 6.39 12.53
CA ILE A 51 -10.99 6.67 13.74
C ILE A 51 -9.48 6.45 13.49
N SER A 52 -8.69 7.29 14.11
CA SER A 52 -7.24 7.18 14.11
C SER A 52 -6.78 5.88 14.79
N GLN A 53 -5.87 5.14 14.13
CA GLN A 53 -5.41 3.81 14.55
C GLN A 53 -4.80 3.79 15.95
N ASP A 54 -4.07 4.83 16.33
CA ASP A 54 -3.44 4.95 17.63
C ASP A 54 -4.45 5.05 18.79
N LEU A 55 -5.64 5.59 18.54
CA LEU A 55 -6.73 5.63 19.53
C LEU A 55 -7.33 4.24 19.79
N LEU A 56 -7.43 3.39 18.75
CA LEU A 56 -7.91 2.02 18.91
C LEU A 56 -6.93 1.13 19.68
N ALA A 57 -5.64 1.38 19.53
CA ALA A 57 -4.60 0.65 20.26
C ALA A 57 -4.64 0.94 21.78
N LEU A 58 -5.21 2.08 22.17
CA LEU A 58 -5.37 2.53 23.58
C LEU A 58 -6.68 2.05 24.22
N SER A 59 -7.37 1.08 23.65
CA SER A 59 -8.73 0.64 23.99
C SER A 59 -8.97 0.15 25.45
N ASN A 60 -7.98 0.19 26.32
CA ASN A 60 -8.09 -0.13 27.75
C ASN A 60 -8.19 1.09 28.67
N VAL A 61 -8.25 2.30 28.12
CA VAL A 61 -8.37 3.55 28.89
C VAL A 61 -9.69 4.22 28.51
N GLU A 62 -10.46 4.68 29.50
CA GLU A 62 -11.56 5.62 29.28
C GLU A 62 -11.01 6.82 28.52
N SER A 63 -11.21 6.83 27.20
CA SER A 63 -10.62 7.80 26.32
C SER A 63 -11.70 8.68 25.70
N ASP A 64 -11.43 9.95 25.63
CA ASP A 64 -12.25 11.03 25.04
C ASP A 64 -12.91 10.63 23.68
N TRP A 65 -12.28 9.73 22.91
CA TRP A 65 -12.84 9.26 21.64
C TRP A 65 -14.08 8.37 21.81
N ILE A 66 -14.20 7.61 22.92
CA ILE A 66 -15.39 6.78 23.22
C ILE A 66 -16.58 7.69 23.47
N GLU A 67 -16.40 8.73 24.29
CA GLU A 67 -17.44 9.72 24.55
C GLU A 67 -17.87 10.46 23.26
N LYS A 68 -16.92 10.82 22.40
CA LYS A 68 -17.20 11.42 21.10
C LYS A 68 -18.00 10.49 20.19
N LYS A 69 -17.64 9.21 20.12
CA LYS A 69 -18.37 8.18 19.39
C LYS A 69 -19.79 8.02 19.91
N ASP A 70 -19.95 7.86 21.24
CA ASP A 70 -21.24 7.63 21.85
C ASP A 70 -22.16 8.86 21.70
N SER A 71 -21.63 10.06 21.88
CA SER A 71 -22.36 11.32 21.66
C SER A 71 -22.81 11.47 20.21
N PHE A 72 -21.94 11.13 19.25
CA PHE A 72 -22.29 11.16 17.83
C PHE A 72 -23.48 10.24 17.55
N TYR A 73 -23.43 8.97 17.98
CA TYR A 73 -24.50 8.02 17.70
C TYR A 73 -25.80 8.29 18.46
N LYS A 74 -25.73 8.87 19.66
CA LYS A 74 -26.91 9.36 20.36
C LYS A 74 -27.61 10.51 19.63
N ASN A 75 -26.82 11.41 19.03
CA ASN A 75 -27.36 12.48 18.20
C ASN A 75 -27.99 11.95 16.89
N GLU A 76 -27.49 10.83 16.35
CA GLU A 76 -28.09 10.10 15.24
C GLU A 76 -29.34 9.30 15.64
N GLY A 77 -29.74 9.30 16.91
CA GLY A 77 -30.93 8.65 17.41
C GLY A 77 -30.78 7.15 17.74
N LEU A 78 -29.55 6.64 17.87
CA LEU A 78 -29.32 5.25 18.26
C LEU A 78 -29.45 5.05 19.77
N ASP A 79 -29.99 3.91 20.16
CA ASP A 79 -30.09 3.51 21.58
C ASP A 79 -28.75 2.96 22.12
N ASP A 80 -28.59 2.95 23.42
CA ASP A 80 -27.37 2.50 24.11
C ASP A 80 -27.02 1.03 23.78
N LYS A 81 -28.00 0.18 23.49
CA LYS A 81 -27.81 -1.22 23.13
C LYS A 81 -27.14 -1.33 21.74
N THR A 82 -27.64 -0.58 20.77
CA THR A 82 -27.05 -0.52 19.42
C THR A 82 -25.65 0.08 19.47
N ILE A 83 -25.45 1.17 20.23
CA ILE A 83 -24.13 1.81 20.40
C ILE A 83 -23.11 0.85 21.00
N SER A 84 -23.50 0.04 22.00
CA SER A 84 -22.61 -0.97 22.59
C SER A 84 -22.25 -2.12 21.65
N GLY A 85 -23.07 -2.37 20.64
CA GLY A 85 -22.85 -3.38 19.58
C GLY A 85 -21.96 -2.91 18.42
N ILE A 86 -21.53 -1.65 18.40
CA ILE A 86 -20.71 -1.10 17.34
C ILE A 86 -19.29 -1.68 17.42
N LYS A 87 -18.84 -2.22 16.28
CA LYS A 87 -17.51 -2.78 16.07
C LYS A 87 -16.73 -1.94 15.05
N PHE A 88 -15.44 -2.21 14.95
CA PHE A 88 -14.57 -1.58 13.95
C PHE A 88 -14.00 -2.64 13.00
N ARG A 89 -13.86 -2.26 11.75
CA ARG A 89 -13.18 -3.02 10.70
C ARG A 89 -12.17 -2.15 9.99
N TYR A 90 -11.23 -2.77 9.29
CA TYR A 90 -10.24 -2.06 8.49
C TYR A 90 -10.66 -1.97 7.03
N LEU A 91 -10.61 -0.75 6.50
CA LEU A 91 -10.87 -0.44 5.10
C LEU A 91 -9.56 -0.02 4.44
N HIS A 92 -9.22 -0.62 3.29
CA HIS A 92 -8.10 -0.16 2.48
C HIS A 92 -8.34 1.25 1.98
N VAL A 93 -7.33 2.10 2.08
CA VAL A 93 -7.33 3.44 1.52
C VAL A 93 -6.15 3.61 0.54
N ASP A 94 -6.33 4.49 -0.44
CA ASP A 94 -5.31 4.74 -1.43
C ASP A 94 -4.07 5.38 -0.78
N ILE A 95 -2.90 4.82 -1.06
CA ILE A 95 -1.63 5.31 -0.52
C ILE A 95 -1.30 6.73 -0.99
N SER A 96 -1.87 7.20 -2.10
CA SER A 96 -1.74 8.57 -2.58
C SER A 96 -2.44 9.60 -1.69
N LEU A 97 -3.37 9.16 -0.82
CA LEU A 97 -4.07 10.01 0.15
C LEU A 97 -3.24 10.24 1.42
N LEU A 98 -2.09 9.59 1.56
CA LEU A 98 -1.24 9.78 2.72
C LEU A 98 -0.54 11.14 2.67
N LYS A 99 -0.54 11.86 3.80
CA LYS A 99 0.22 13.08 4.01
C LYS A 99 1.68 12.77 4.34
N ASN A 100 1.90 11.66 5.04
CA ASN A 100 3.21 11.11 5.40
C ASN A 100 3.08 9.58 5.54
N GLU A 101 4.13 8.89 6.00
CA GLU A 101 4.16 7.43 6.08
C GLU A 101 3.01 6.78 6.87
N SER A 102 2.41 7.49 7.80
CA SER A 102 1.41 6.92 8.72
C SER A 102 0.14 7.75 8.92
N SER A 103 0.04 8.93 8.32
CA SER A 103 -1.10 9.84 8.50
C SER A 103 -1.82 10.08 7.18
N LEU A 104 -3.15 10.02 7.22
CA LEU A 104 -4.02 10.30 6.09
C LEU A 104 -4.26 11.81 5.95
N ASP A 105 -4.33 12.30 4.73
CA ASP A 105 -4.83 13.64 4.41
C ASP A 105 -6.37 13.59 4.45
N ILE A 106 -6.94 14.21 5.47
CA ILE A 106 -8.39 14.17 5.75
C ILE A 106 -9.20 14.78 4.62
N GLU A 107 -8.73 15.90 4.05
CA GLU A 107 -9.47 16.58 2.99
C GLU A 107 -9.46 15.76 1.69
N LYS A 108 -8.32 15.19 1.32
CA LYS A 108 -8.23 14.27 0.18
C LYS A 108 -9.08 13.03 0.40
N PHE A 109 -9.09 12.47 1.62
CA PHE A 109 -9.91 11.31 1.95
C PHE A 109 -11.40 11.59 1.79
N LYS A 110 -11.90 12.71 2.29
CA LYS A 110 -13.30 13.13 2.11
C LYS A 110 -13.68 13.30 0.64
N GLN A 111 -12.75 13.78 -0.19
CA GLN A 111 -12.98 13.99 -1.62
C GLN A 111 -12.78 12.73 -2.47
N TRP A 112 -12.15 11.70 -1.94
CA TRP A 112 -11.81 10.50 -2.68
C TRP A 112 -13.03 9.74 -3.23
N ARG A 113 -14.11 9.68 -2.42
CA ARG A 113 -15.39 9.09 -2.83
C ARG A 113 -16.55 9.86 -2.20
N SER A 114 -17.66 9.91 -2.91
CA SER A 114 -18.85 10.64 -2.44
C SER A 114 -19.37 10.17 -1.08
N GLU A 115 -19.18 8.89 -0.75
CA GLU A 115 -19.58 8.29 0.53
C GLU A 115 -18.81 8.87 1.73
N PHE A 116 -17.62 9.45 1.49
CA PHE A 116 -16.79 10.03 2.53
C PHE A 116 -16.93 11.54 2.70
N ASN A 117 -17.68 12.22 1.83
CA ASN A 117 -17.80 13.68 1.86
C ASN A 117 -18.22 14.23 3.24
N ASN A 118 -19.16 13.54 3.90
CA ASN A 118 -19.68 13.91 5.23
C ASN A 118 -19.19 12.95 6.32
N ALA A 119 -18.06 12.27 6.12
CA ALA A 119 -17.52 11.31 7.07
C ALA A 119 -17.22 11.98 8.43
N PHE A 120 -17.71 11.39 9.51
CA PHE A 120 -17.31 11.77 10.85
C PHE A 120 -15.96 11.13 11.18
N ILE A 121 -14.97 11.98 11.48
CA ILE A 121 -13.57 11.55 11.66
C ILE A 121 -13.13 11.90 13.07
N VAL A 122 -12.60 10.90 13.77
CA VAL A 122 -12.01 11.04 15.10
C VAL A 122 -10.49 10.96 14.98
N THR A 123 -9.85 12.11 15.17
CA THR A 123 -8.39 12.27 15.12
C THR A 123 -7.78 12.09 16.49
N ASN A 124 -6.47 11.86 16.54
CA ASN A 124 -5.70 11.90 17.79
C ASN A 124 -5.54 13.35 18.31
N ASP A 125 -4.84 13.51 19.43
CA ASP A 125 -4.62 14.81 20.11
C ASP A 125 -3.83 15.82 19.22
N LYS A 126 -3.12 15.32 18.20
CA LYS A 126 -2.38 16.16 17.23
C LYS A 126 -3.23 16.55 16.01
N GLY A 127 -4.51 16.15 15.97
CA GLY A 127 -5.37 16.35 14.83
C GLY A 127 -5.03 15.46 13.63
N GLU A 128 -4.31 14.36 13.85
CA GLU A 128 -3.91 13.42 12.81
C GLU A 128 -4.84 12.20 12.75
N LEU A 129 -5.09 11.73 11.54
CA LEU A 129 -5.78 10.47 11.28
C LEU A 129 -4.74 9.41 10.90
N LYS A 130 -4.27 8.66 11.90
CA LYS A 130 -3.28 7.61 11.69
C LYS A 130 -3.90 6.38 11.04
N VAL A 131 -3.15 5.77 10.13
CA VAL A 131 -3.51 4.53 9.43
C VAL A 131 -2.64 3.37 9.90
N LEU A 132 -3.20 2.16 9.86
CA LEU A 132 -2.43 0.93 9.96
C LEU A 132 -1.68 0.70 8.64
N ARG A 133 -0.42 0.28 8.72
CA ARG A 133 0.40 -0.05 7.56
C ARG A 133 0.80 -1.52 7.60
N GLU A 134 0.52 -2.22 6.51
CA GLU A 134 0.89 -3.63 6.38
C GLU A 134 1.51 -3.91 5.01
N VAL A 135 2.44 -4.87 4.98
CA VAL A 135 3.07 -5.32 3.75
C VAL A 135 2.19 -6.37 3.09
N GLU A 136 1.74 -6.10 1.88
CA GLU A 136 0.87 -6.99 1.14
C GLU A 136 1.30 -7.10 -0.33
N LYS A 137 0.76 -8.10 -1.03
CA LYS A 137 0.87 -8.16 -2.49
C LYS A 137 0.25 -6.91 -3.10
N MET A 138 0.98 -6.25 -4.03
CA MET A 138 0.44 -5.12 -4.78
C MET A 138 -0.79 -5.52 -5.58
N SER A 139 -1.87 -4.75 -5.43
CA SER A 139 -3.12 -4.93 -6.15
C SER A 139 -3.86 -3.61 -6.28
N LYS A 140 -4.49 -3.38 -7.43
CA LYS A 140 -5.36 -2.20 -7.64
C LYS A 140 -6.51 -2.13 -6.64
N SER A 141 -7.07 -3.29 -6.23
CA SER A 141 -8.14 -3.36 -5.22
C SER A 141 -7.69 -3.05 -3.80
N LYS A 142 -6.37 -3.06 -3.55
CA LYS A 142 -5.76 -2.71 -2.26
C LYS A 142 -5.19 -1.30 -2.23
N TYR A 143 -5.23 -0.60 -3.36
CA TYR A 143 -4.75 0.79 -3.51
C TYR A 143 -3.29 0.99 -3.05
N ASN A 144 -2.44 -0.03 -3.21
CA ASN A 144 -1.05 -0.07 -2.77
C ASN A 144 -0.06 -0.25 -3.92
N VAL A 145 -0.51 0.04 -5.15
CA VAL A 145 0.32 -0.10 -6.37
C VAL A 145 1.17 1.14 -6.55
N VAL A 146 2.45 0.93 -6.84
CA VAL A 146 3.35 1.96 -7.37
C VAL A 146 3.37 1.82 -8.88
N ASN A 147 3.10 2.92 -9.59
CA ASN A 147 3.12 2.93 -11.05
C ASN A 147 4.56 3.02 -11.56
N PRO A 148 5.04 2.04 -12.35
CA PRO A 148 6.39 2.09 -12.92
C PRO A 148 6.64 3.27 -13.85
N ASP A 149 5.59 3.75 -14.54
CA ASP A 149 5.71 4.88 -15.48
C ASP A 149 6.08 6.17 -14.74
N ASP A 150 5.44 6.43 -13.58
CA ASP A 150 5.74 7.61 -12.75
C ASP A 150 7.19 7.58 -12.24
N ILE A 151 7.67 6.40 -11.84
CA ILE A 151 9.06 6.21 -11.42
C ILE A 151 10.03 6.41 -12.60
N ALA A 152 9.67 5.89 -13.78
CA ALA A 152 10.50 6.04 -14.97
C ALA A 152 10.56 7.50 -15.46
N GLU A 153 9.48 8.27 -15.29
CA GLU A 153 9.47 9.70 -15.61
C GLU A 153 10.32 10.52 -14.62
N GLU A 154 10.29 10.17 -13.33
CA GLU A 154 11.01 10.92 -12.28
C GLU A 154 12.51 10.58 -12.21
N TYR A 155 12.85 9.29 -12.30
CA TYR A 155 14.21 8.78 -12.06
C TYR A 155 14.89 8.17 -13.30
N GLY A 156 14.15 7.95 -14.38
CA GLY A 156 14.61 7.23 -15.55
C GLY A 156 14.41 5.70 -15.47
N ALA A 157 14.16 5.08 -16.63
CA ALA A 157 13.91 3.64 -16.71
C ALA A 157 15.10 2.78 -16.24
N ASP A 158 16.33 3.23 -16.47
CA ASP A 158 17.54 2.51 -16.05
C ASP A 158 17.71 2.53 -14.52
N CYS A 159 17.31 3.63 -13.86
CA CYS A 159 17.27 3.70 -12.41
C CYS A 159 16.27 2.70 -11.83
N LEU A 160 15.06 2.62 -12.39
CA LEU A 160 14.04 1.66 -11.98
C LEU A 160 14.57 0.21 -12.11
N ARG A 161 15.10 -0.16 -13.28
CA ARG A 161 15.62 -1.50 -13.57
C ARG A 161 16.77 -1.89 -12.63
N LEU A 162 17.71 -0.96 -12.41
CA LEU A 162 18.83 -1.19 -11.51
C LEU A 162 18.36 -1.34 -10.06
N TYR A 163 17.36 -0.54 -9.66
CA TYR A 163 16.78 -0.63 -8.32
C TYR A 163 16.07 -1.98 -8.09
N GLU A 164 15.30 -2.48 -9.06
CA GLU A 164 14.67 -3.81 -8.96
C GLU A 164 15.70 -4.93 -8.74
N MET A 165 16.83 -4.86 -9.44
CA MET A 165 17.93 -5.80 -9.23
C MET A 165 18.63 -5.63 -7.88
N PHE A 166 18.68 -4.42 -7.36
CA PHE A 166 19.30 -4.09 -6.08
C PHE A 166 18.45 -4.51 -4.87
N LEU A 167 17.12 -4.59 -5.00
CA LEU A 167 16.20 -4.90 -3.88
C LEU A 167 16.55 -6.20 -3.13
N GLY A 168 17.28 -7.11 -3.76
CA GLY A 168 17.83 -8.31 -3.11
C GLY A 168 17.70 -9.59 -3.94
N PRO A 169 17.92 -10.77 -3.32
CA PRO A 169 17.89 -12.04 -4.04
C PRO A 169 16.58 -12.23 -4.82
N LEU A 170 16.72 -12.70 -6.06
CA LEU A 170 15.60 -12.81 -7.02
C LEU A 170 14.47 -13.71 -6.51
N GLU A 171 14.78 -14.73 -5.73
CA GLU A 171 13.82 -15.73 -5.22
C GLU A 171 12.99 -15.25 -4.03
N GLN A 172 13.33 -14.10 -3.43
CA GLN A 172 12.67 -13.59 -2.23
C GLN A 172 11.71 -12.45 -2.56
N SER A 173 10.53 -12.46 -1.91
CA SER A 173 9.63 -11.33 -1.96
C SER A 173 10.18 -10.14 -1.16
N LYS A 174 10.04 -8.93 -1.69
CA LYS A 174 10.60 -7.69 -1.12
C LYS A 174 9.54 -6.59 -1.07
N PRO A 175 9.43 -5.85 0.03
CA PRO A 175 8.62 -4.65 0.06
C PRO A 175 9.28 -3.55 -0.79
N TRP A 176 8.48 -2.88 -1.59
CA TRP A 176 8.91 -1.70 -2.34
C TRP A 176 9.21 -0.53 -1.39
N ASN A 177 10.34 0.13 -1.60
CA ASN A 177 10.70 1.34 -0.87
C ASN A 177 11.22 2.40 -1.84
N THR A 178 10.40 3.39 -2.14
CA THR A 178 10.75 4.49 -3.06
C THR A 178 11.98 5.28 -2.62
N GLN A 179 12.25 5.37 -1.31
CA GLN A 179 13.44 6.10 -0.81
C GLN A 179 14.76 5.49 -1.29
N GLY A 180 14.79 4.18 -1.56
CA GLY A 180 15.97 3.50 -2.08
C GLY A 180 16.36 3.91 -3.51
N LEU A 181 15.41 4.44 -4.30
CA LEU A 181 15.66 4.92 -5.66
C LEU A 181 16.67 6.07 -5.70
N SER A 182 16.63 6.97 -4.73
CA SER A 182 17.56 8.12 -4.67
C SER A 182 19.04 7.70 -4.61
N GLY A 183 19.32 6.59 -3.90
CA GLY A 183 20.67 6.02 -3.82
C GLY A 183 21.15 5.47 -5.16
N VAL A 184 20.27 4.74 -5.86
CA VAL A 184 20.56 4.18 -7.20
C VAL A 184 20.71 5.29 -8.23
N TYR A 185 19.83 6.29 -8.20
CA TYR A 185 19.91 7.47 -9.07
C TYR A 185 21.23 8.22 -8.87
N GLY A 186 21.60 8.46 -7.61
CA GLY A 186 22.89 9.08 -7.28
C GLY A 186 24.11 8.27 -7.76
N PHE A 187 24.03 6.95 -7.70
CA PHE A 187 25.07 6.08 -8.27
C PHE A 187 25.16 6.24 -9.81
N LEU A 188 24.03 6.16 -10.52
CA LEU A 188 24.00 6.31 -11.97
C LEU A 188 24.54 7.67 -12.41
N LYS A 189 24.16 8.75 -11.72
CA LYS A 189 24.69 10.09 -12.01
C LYS A 189 26.21 10.16 -11.83
N LYS A 190 26.74 9.61 -10.75
CA LYS A 190 28.19 9.54 -10.52
C LYS A 190 28.89 8.69 -11.57
N PHE A 191 28.29 7.56 -11.94
CA PHE A 191 28.85 6.67 -12.96
C PHE A 191 28.89 7.34 -14.34
N TYR A 192 27.80 8.05 -14.73
CA TYR A 192 27.74 8.81 -15.97
C TYR A 192 28.86 9.87 -16.04
N ASN A 193 29.04 10.63 -14.97
CA ASN A 193 30.02 11.71 -14.89
C ASN A 193 31.49 11.22 -14.93
N LEU A 194 31.77 9.91 -14.83
CA LEU A 194 33.10 9.36 -15.09
C LEU A 194 33.48 9.38 -16.57
N TYR A 195 32.50 9.40 -17.45
CA TYR A 195 32.68 9.28 -18.91
C TYR A 195 32.26 10.50 -19.68
N PHE A 196 31.43 11.34 -19.09
CA PHE A 196 30.84 12.50 -19.75
C PHE A 196 30.97 13.75 -18.86
N ASP A 197 31.47 14.84 -19.46
CA ASP A 197 31.50 16.15 -18.80
C ASP A 197 30.17 16.88 -19.04
N GLY A 198 29.47 17.24 -17.97
CA GLY A 198 28.26 18.06 -18.03
C GLY A 198 27.06 17.53 -17.25
N ASP A 199 26.11 18.42 -16.96
CA ASP A 199 24.91 18.14 -16.16
C ASP A 199 23.75 17.47 -16.95
N ASN A 200 24.02 16.81 -18.04
CA ASN A 200 23.03 16.18 -18.94
C ASN A 200 22.72 14.72 -18.56
N PHE A 201 22.59 14.46 -17.28
CA PHE A 201 22.07 13.16 -16.80
C PHE A 201 20.57 13.21 -16.54
#